data_530815f081585459e37851a16ff37577
#
_entry.id   530815f081585459e37851a16ff37577
#
_cell.length_a   1.000
_cell.length_b   1.000
_cell.length_c   1.000
_cell.angle_alpha   90.00
_cell.angle_beta   90.00
_cell.angle_gamma   90.00
#
_symmetry.space_group_name_H-M   'P 1'
#
loop_
_entity.id
_entity.type
_entity.pdbx_description
1 polymer ?
#
loop_
_entity_poly.entity_id
_entity_poly.type
_entity_poly.pdbx_seq_one_letter_code
_entity_poly.pdbx_strand_id
1 'polypeptide(L)'
;MTRSVTLVRAAAAVSLALGAAQPALALDWMDNSVGYRFGTRFAEPYNPEDIRKNIINLTHASGYAYGSNYMNLDVLKSDSKDDSATETYLLYRHTLDIGKISGREFKGAGMRGLGFTLGFDWNHKNDKGYASRKQMLVAGPTLMVDVPGFLNISLLALWESNKPIGVNSRYDYDTHAMLNAAWGIPLGSGWSFEGYMNYIGSKGRNEFGGPTGPETNIDMQLMYDFSAAMGLKPGKVKAGFEYQYWRNKFGNPSDVPGSLAKTPMVRAEYHF
;
A
#
# COMPACT_ATOMS: atom_id res chain seq x y z
N MET A 1 19.60 -17.11 15.60
CA MET A 1 19.33 -15.75 15.07
C MET A 1 19.79 -15.50 13.63
N THR A 2 20.46 -16.42 12.97
CA THR A 2 21.01 -16.26 11.60
C THR A 2 20.07 -16.70 10.46
N ARG A 3 18.91 -17.30 10.75
CA ARG A 3 18.01 -17.85 9.70
C ARG A 3 17.10 -16.81 9.01
N SER A 4 16.68 -15.74 9.70
CA SER A 4 15.75 -14.76 9.15
C SER A 4 16.38 -13.85 8.08
N VAL A 5 17.63 -13.45 8.25
CA VAL A 5 18.35 -12.59 7.29
C VAL A 5 18.59 -13.30 5.95
N THR A 6 18.79 -14.62 5.99
CA THR A 6 19.01 -15.44 4.80
C THR A 6 17.71 -15.60 3.99
N LEU A 7 16.56 -15.70 4.66
CA LEU A 7 15.25 -15.81 4.00
C LEU A 7 14.85 -14.52 3.27
N VAL A 8 15.07 -13.36 3.88
CA VAL A 8 14.74 -12.05 3.25
C VAL A 8 15.65 -11.79 2.03
N ARG A 9 16.93 -12.13 2.11
CA ARG A 9 17.86 -12.02 0.98
C ARG A 9 17.54 -13.03 -0.12
N ALA A 10 17.12 -14.23 0.23
CA ALA A 10 16.69 -15.25 -0.73
C ALA A 10 15.37 -14.88 -1.41
N ALA A 11 14.39 -14.35 -0.68
CA ALA A 11 13.10 -13.92 -1.24
C ALA A 11 13.26 -12.72 -2.17
N ALA A 12 14.08 -11.72 -1.82
CA ALA A 12 14.39 -10.60 -2.69
C ALA A 12 15.18 -11.02 -3.95
N ALA A 13 16.12 -11.97 -3.82
CA ALA A 13 16.85 -12.53 -4.95
C ALA A 13 15.97 -13.39 -5.86
N VAL A 14 15.04 -14.15 -5.30
CA VAL A 14 14.06 -14.95 -6.06
C VAL A 14 13.06 -14.05 -6.79
N SER A 15 12.61 -12.93 -6.18
CA SER A 15 11.72 -11.98 -6.85
C SER A 15 12.40 -11.25 -8.01
N LEU A 16 13.69 -10.90 -7.87
CA LEU A 16 14.49 -10.33 -8.96
C LEU A 16 14.85 -11.36 -10.04
N ALA A 17 15.16 -12.61 -9.65
CA ALA A 17 15.50 -13.67 -10.59
C ALA A 17 14.28 -14.16 -11.39
N LEU A 18 13.08 -14.18 -10.80
CA LEU A 18 11.85 -14.48 -11.50
C LEU A 18 11.48 -13.36 -12.49
N GLY A 19 11.82 -12.11 -12.21
CA GLY A 19 11.66 -10.99 -13.14
C GLY A 19 12.67 -11.00 -14.30
N ALA A 20 13.88 -11.55 -14.12
CA ALA A 20 14.94 -11.56 -15.13
C ALA A 20 14.91 -12.79 -16.06
N ALA A 21 14.21 -13.87 -15.69
CA ALA A 21 14.18 -15.14 -16.45
C ALA A 21 12.92 -15.34 -17.29
N GLN A 22 11.96 -14.41 -17.25
CA GLN A 22 10.77 -14.47 -18.08
C GLN A 22 11.09 -13.93 -19.48
N PRO A 23 10.72 -14.64 -20.57
CA PRO A 23 10.53 -13.95 -21.84
C PRO A 23 9.60 -12.77 -21.53
N ALA A 24 9.94 -11.60 -22.02
CA ALA A 24 9.13 -10.40 -21.78
C ALA A 24 7.68 -10.70 -22.18
N LEU A 25 6.87 -11.13 -21.21
CA LEU A 25 5.45 -11.38 -21.43
C LEU A 25 4.85 -10.04 -21.81
N ALA A 26 4.27 -9.98 -23.00
CA ALA A 26 3.62 -8.77 -23.46
C ALA A 26 2.60 -8.34 -22.40
N LEU A 27 2.63 -7.07 -22.04
CA LEU A 27 1.62 -6.49 -21.16
C LEU A 27 0.31 -6.39 -21.93
N ASP A 28 -0.78 -6.87 -21.33
CA ASP A 28 -2.12 -6.71 -21.89
C ASP A 28 -2.56 -5.24 -21.77
N TRP A 29 -2.17 -4.60 -20.66
CA TRP A 29 -2.42 -3.19 -20.38
C TRP A 29 -1.39 -2.64 -19.38
N MET A 30 -1.21 -1.32 -19.39
CA MET A 30 -0.35 -0.60 -18.45
C MET A 30 -0.92 0.79 -18.20
N ASP A 31 -0.83 1.24 -16.96
CA ASP A 31 -1.15 2.60 -16.54
C ASP A 31 -0.04 3.10 -15.61
N ASN A 32 0.49 4.28 -15.91
CA ASN A 32 1.47 4.96 -15.07
C ASN A 32 0.93 6.33 -14.70
N SER A 33 1.12 6.74 -13.47
CA SER A 33 0.75 8.09 -13.06
C SER A 33 1.78 8.73 -12.15
N VAL A 34 1.81 10.06 -12.22
CA VAL A 34 2.41 10.93 -11.21
C VAL A 34 1.29 11.68 -10.52
N GLY A 35 1.32 11.75 -9.21
CA GLY A 35 0.29 12.42 -8.43
C GLY A 35 0.87 13.32 -7.34
N TYR A 36 -0.01 14.19 -6.85
CA TYR A 36 0.24 15.06 -5.72
C TYR A 36 -0.92 14.98 -4.75
N ARG A 37 -0.60 14.87 -3.44
CA ARG A 37 -1.56 14.88 -2.35
C ARG A 37 -1.15 15.91 -1.31
N PHE A 38 -2.15 16.54 -0.71
CA PHE A 38 -1.94 17.52 0.36
C PHE A 38 -2.98 17.35 1.44
N GLY A 39 -2.53 17.31 2.69
CA GLY A 39 -3.37 17.28 3.87
C GLY A 39 -2.71 17.96 5.05
N THR A 40 -3.53 18.38 6.03
CA THR A 40 -3.07 19.19 7.18
C THR A 40 -3.31 18.52 8.52
N ARG A 41 -3.81 17.29 8.54
CA ARG A 41 -4.20 16.56 9.76
C ARG A 41 -3.65 15.14 9.76
N PHE A 42 -2.38 14.97 9.35
CA PHE A 42 -1.68 13.71 9.56
C PHE A 42 -1.33 13.54 11.03
N ALA A 43 -1.36 12.30 11.49
CA ALA A 43 -0.97 11.93 12.84
C ALA A 43 0.22 10.97 12.82
N GLU A 44 1.10 11.09 13.79
CA GLU A 44 2.22 10.16 14.02
C GLU A 44 2.20 9.71 15.48
N PRO A 45 2.39 8.41 15.78
CA PRO A 45 2.42 7.92 17.16
C PRO A 45 3.42 8.70 18.03
N TYR A 46 3.02 8.98 19.27
CA TYR A 46 3.73 9.81 20.26
C TYR A 46 3.85 11.28 19.89
N ASN A 47 3.21 11.75 18.82
CA ASN A 47 3.11 13.14 18.45
C ASN A 47 1.63 13.60 18.51
N PRO A 48 1.26 14.51 19.43
CA PRO A 48 -0.12 14.98 19.55
C PRO A 48 -0.52 16.03 18.51
N GLU A 49 0.43 16.51 17.69
CA GLU A 49 0.22 17.59 16.75
C GLU A 49 -0.45 17.13 15.44
N ASP A 50 -1.32 17.98 14.90
CA ASP A 50 -1.79 17.86 13.52
C ASP A 50 -0.66 18.25 12.55
N ILE A 51 -0.15 17.29 11.79
CA ILE A 51 0.97 17.45 10.88
C ILE A 51 0.45 17.76 9.48
N ARG A 52 1.08 18.72 8.80
CA ARG A 52 0.85 18.97 7.38
C ARG A 52 1.86 18.20 6.55
N LYS A 53 1.38 17.48 5.54
CA LYS A 53 2.25 16.77 4.58
C LYS A 53 1.91 17.14 3.13
N ASN A 54 2.95 17.28 2.32
CA ASN A 54 2.90 17.26 0.86
C ASN A 54 3.44 15.91 0.42
N ILE A 55 2.75 15.26 -0.51
CA ILE A 55 3.11 13.91 -0.98
C ILE A 55 3.14 13.93 -2.50
N ILE A 56 4.27 13.50 -3.06
CA ILE A 56 4.38 13.18 -4.49
C ILE A 56 4.35 11.66 -4.61
N ASN A 57 3.52 11.14 -5.48
CA ASN A 57 3.46 9.71 -5.75
C ASN A 57 3.74 9.37 -7.20
N LEU A 58 4.36 8.21 -7.40
CA LEU A 58 4.51 7.55 -8.69
C LEU A 58 3.82 6.19 -8.60
N THR A 59 2.88 5.94 -9.50
CA THR A 59 2.13 4.68 -9.52
C THR A 59 2.32 3.98 -10.86
N HIS A 60 2.50 2.66 -10.79
CA HIS A 60 2.48 1.75 -11.92
C HIS A 60 1.46 0.65 -11.67
N ALA A 61 0.57 0.43 -12.62
CA ALA A 61 -0.31 -0.71 -12.67
C ALA A 61 -0.20 -1.39 -14.03
N SER A 62 -0.15 -2.71 -14.06
CA SER A 62 -0.10 -3.46 -15.32
C SER A 62 -0.72 -4.83 -15.19
N GLY A 63 -1.26 -5.34 -16.29
CA GLY A 63 -1.73 -6.70 -16.42
C GLY A 63 -1.02 -7.44 -17.53
N TYR A 64 -0.90 -8.74 -17.39
CA TYR A 64 -0.32 -9.64 -18.34
C TYR A 64 -1.07 -10.98 -18.33
N ALA A 65 -0.67 -11.92 -19.19
CA ALA A 65 -1.38 -13.19 -19.41
C ALA A 65 -1.74 -13.96 -18.13
N TYR A 66 -0.95 -13.85 -17.05
CA TYR A 66 -1.14 -14.67 -15.84
C TYR A 66 -1.38 -13.87 -14.57
N GLY A 67 -1.52 -12.55 -14.64
CA GLY A 67 -1.74 -11.76 -13.45
C GLY A 67 -1.61 -10.28 -13.64
N SER A 68 -1.34 -9.57 -12.54
CA SER A 68 -1.18 -8.12 -12.52
C SER A 68 -0.12 -7.67 -11.54
N ASN A 69 0.42 -6.48 -11.79
CA ASN A 69 1.38 -5.80 -10.94
C ASN A 69 0.78 -4.46 -10.50
N TYR A 70 1.10 -4.07 -9.29
CA TYR A 70 0.85 -2.74 -8.76
C TYR A 70 2.07 -2.28 -7.97
N MET A 71 2.55 -1.08 -8.26
CA MET A 71 3.63 -0.44 -7.53
C MET A 71 3.23 1.00 -7.23
N ASN A 72 3.48 1.46 -6.00
CA ASN A 72 3.33 2.86 -5.63
C ASN A 72 4.56 3.31 -4.84
N LEU A 73 5.11 4.45 -5.21
CA LEU A 73 6.18 5.13 -4.50
C LEU A 73 5.66 6.48 -4.02
N ASP A 74 5.61 6.67 -2.71
CA ASP A 74 5.29 7.94 -2.07
C ASP A 74 6.55 8.62 -1.53
N VAL A 75 6.69 9.90 -1.81
CA VAL A 75 7.66 10.78 -1.15
C VAL A 75 6.86 11.82 -0.38
N LEU A 76 6.89 11.70 0.97
CA LEU A 76 6.12 12.52 1.88
C LEU A 76 7.04 13.56 2.51
N LYS A 77 6.64 14.83 2.50
CA LYS A 77 7.34 15.93 3.15
C LYS A 77 6.46 16.52 4.24
N SER A 78 6.85 16.34 5.50
CA SER A 78 6.20 16.89 6.68
C SER A 78 6.62 18.34 6.93
N ASP A 79 5.79 19.07 7.69
CA ASP A 79 6.15 20.37 8.26
C ASP A 79 7.03 20.24 9.53
N SER A 80 7.27 21.36 10.21
CA SER A 80 8.12 21.41 11.41
C SER A 80 7.56 20.65 12.61
N LYS A 81 6.26 20.34 12.63
CA LYS A 81 5.62 19.57 13.70
C LYS A 81 6.02 18.07 13.68
N ASP A 82 6.59 17.60 12.59
CA ASP A 82 7.19 16.28 12.44
C ASP A 82 8.63 16.44 11.91
N ASP A 83 9.41 17.27 12.57
CA ASP A 83 10.84 17.55 12.29
C ASP A 83 11.14 17.98 10.85
N SER A 84 10.17 18.44 10.10
CA SER A 84 10.30 18.64 8.65
C SER A 84 10.80 17.36 7.95
N ALA A 85 10.39 16.21 8.44
CA ALA A 85 10.86 14.91 7.96
C ALA A 85 10.52 14.67 6.49
N THR A 86 11.35 13.90 5.84
CA THR A 86 11.06 13.28 4.55
C THR A 86 10.89 11.79 4.77
N GLU A 87 9.80 11.24 4.24
CA GLU A 87 9.51 9.81 4.28
C GLU A 87 9.37 9.29 2.85
N THR A 88 9.94 8.14 2.59
CA THR A 88 9.77 7.42 1.33
C THR A 88 9.10 6.09 1.64
N TYR A 89 8.02 5.80 0.94
CA TYR A 89 7.26 4.55 1.07
C TYR A 89 7.09 3.92 -0.30
N LEU A 90 7.67 2.76 -0.49
CA LEU A 90 7.53 1.94 -1.69
C LEU A 90 6.69 0.72 -1.36
N LEU A 91 5.65 0.49 -2.15
CA LEU A 91 4.79 -0.69 -2.10
C LEU A 91 4.82 -1.39 -3.45
N TYR A 92 4.94 -2.71 -3.45
CA TYR A 92 4.77 -3.55 -4.63
C TYR A 92 3.86 -4.73 -4.30
N ARG A 93 2.93 -5.02 -5.21
CA ARG A 93 2.05 -6.20 -5.17
C ARG A 93 2.03 -6.86 -6.54
N HIS A 94 2.20 -8.17 -6.54
CA HIS A 94 2.04 -9.02 -7.69
C HIS A 94 0.93 -10.02 -7.40
N THR A 95 -0.12 -10.03 -8.21
CA THR A 95 -1.23 -10.97 -8.07
C THR A 95 -1.24 -11.92 -9.25
N LEU A 96 -0.98 -13.20 -8.99
CA LEU A 96 -1.13 -14.29 -9.94
C LEU A 96 -2.62 -14.65 -10.05
N ASP A 97 -3.12 -14.80 -11.27
CA ASP A 97 -4.47 -15.28 -11.55
C ASP A 97 -4.44 -16.80 -11.68
N ILE A 98 -4.97 -17.50 -10.66
CA ILE A 98 -4.95 -18.97 -10.59
C ILE A 98 -5.80 -19.57 -11.73
N GLY A 99 -6.88 -18.88 -12.12
CA GLY A 99 -7.72 -19.32 -13.23
C GLY A 99 -6.96 -19.32 -14.55
N LYS A 100 -6.30 -18.22 -14.87
CA LYS A 100 -5.48 -18.09 -16.07
C LYS A 100 -4.31 -19.08 -16.12
N ILE A 101 -3.65 -19.30 -14.97
CA ILE A 101 -2.52 -20.24 -14.88
C ILE A 101 -2.99 -21.70 -15.03
N SER A 102 -4.11 -22.06 -14.40
CA SER A 102 -4.60 -23.45 -14.38
C SER A 102 -5.49 -23.80 -15.56
N GLY A 103 -5.89 -22.81 -16.38
CA GLY A 103 -6.90 -22.99 -17.45
C GLY A 103 -8.31 -23.29 -16.92
N ARG A 104 -8.59 -23.01 -15.64
CA ARG A 104 -9.90 -23.23 -15.00
C ARG A 104 -10.60 -21.93 -14.73
N GLU A 105 -11.91 -21.88 -14.93
CA GLU A 105 -12.71 -20.73 -14.56
C GLU A 105 -13.14 -20.81 -13.09
N PHE A 106 -12.82 -19.75 -12.32
CA PHE A 106 -13.28 -19.55 -10.96
C PHE A 106 -14.25 -18.35 -10.93
N LYS A 107 -15.37 -18.49 -11.65
CA LYS A 107 -16.41 -17.47 -11.77
C LYS A 107 -17.73 -17.94 -11.18
N GLY A 108 -18.52 -17.01 -10.63
CA GLY A 108 -19.85 -17.26 -10.09
C GLY A 108 -20.01 -16.80 -8.65
N ALA A 109 -21.25 -16.68 -8.17
CA ALA A 109 -21.59 -16.20 -6.83
C ALA A 109 -20.93 -14.85 -6.46
N GLY A 110 -20.81 -13.90 -7.43
CA GLY A 110 -20.18 -12.59 -7.22
C GLY A 110 -18.64 -12.62 -7.27
N MET A 111 -18.06 -13.75 -7.67
CA MET A 111 -16.61 -13.92 -7.84
C MET A 111 -16.22 -13.83 -9.31
N ARG A 112 -15.22 -13.02 -9.64
CA ARG A 112 -14.61 -12.91 -10.96
C ARG A 112 -13.44 -13.89 -11.13
N GLY A 113 -12.75 -14.23 -10.04
CA GLY A 113 -11.60 -15.12 -10.08
C GLY A 113 -10.93 -15.29 -8.71
N LEU A 114 -9.95 -16.19 -8.68
CA LEU A 114 -9.06 -16.43 -7.56
C LEU A 114 -7.63 -16.11 -7.94
N GLY A 115 -6.90 -15.48 -7.04
CA GLY A 115 -5.51 -15.15 -7.21
C GLY A 115 -4.66 -15.54 -6.01
N PHE A 116 -3.34 -15.37 -6.17
CA PHE A 116 -2.38 -15.44 -5.10
C PHE A 116 -1.50 -14.19 -5.17
N THR A 117 -1.50 -13.39 -4.10
CA THR A 117 -0.77 -12.13 -4.03
C THR A 117 0.53 -12.31 -3.28
N LEU A 118 1.60 -11.80 -3.86
CA LEU A 118 2.93 -11.63 -3.26
C LEU A 118 3.29 -10.14 -3.28
N GLY A 119 4.06 -9.68 -2.32
CA GLY A 119 4.50 -8.29 -2.34
C GLY A 119 5.47 -7.93 -1.24
N PHE A 120 5.95 -6.70 -1.35
CA PHE A 120 6.79 -6.12 -0.32
C PHE A 120 6.46 -4.64 -0.14
N ASP A 121 6.78 -4.13 1.05
CA ASP A 121 6.76 -2.72 1.36
C ASP A 121 8.14 -2.33 1.93
N TRP A 122 8.57 -1.15 1.58
CA TRP A 122 9.79 -0.55 2.11
C TRP A 122 9.51 0.88 2.54
N ASN A 123 9.92 1.24 3.76
CA ASN A 123 9.74 2.56 4.32
C ASN A 123 11.04 3.08 4.90
N HIS A 124 11.30 4.36 4.66
CA HIS A 124 12.39 5.09 5.28
C HIS A 124 11.94 6.51 5.62
N LYS A 125 12.01 6.88 6.90
CA LYS A 125 11.72 8.21 7.40
C LYS A 125 12.96 8.77 8.12
N ASN A 126 13.19 10.07 8.02
CA ASN A 126 14.39 10.73 8.59
C ASN A 126 14.06 11.73 9.72
N ASP A 127 12.95 11.52 10.45
CA ASP A 127 12.68 12.30 11.67
C ASP A 127 13.78 12.06 12.73
N LYS A 128 13.88 12.98 13.70
CA LYS A 128 14.94 12.93 14.72
C LYS A 128 14.63 12.00 15.88
N GLY A 129 13.33 11.66 16.07
CA GLY A 129 12.87 10.90 17.23
C GLY A 129 12.85 9.39 17.00
N TYR A 130 12.43 8.96 15.82
CA TYR A 130 12.20 7.53 15.56
C TYR A 130 12.89 7.04 14.29
N ALA A 131 12.79 7.78 13.19
CA ALA A 131 13.42 7.48 11.91
C ALA A 131 13.19 6.01 11.47
N SER A 132 11.94 5.66 11.19
CA SER A 132 11.54 4.29 10.81
C SER A 132 12.29 3.80 9.57
N ARG A 133 12.61 2.51 9.56
CA ARG A 133 13.24 1.79 8.43
C ARG A 133 12.59 0.43 8.28
N LYS A 134 11.29 0.44 7.94
CA LYS A 134 10.49 -0.77 7.85
C LYS A 134 10.74 -1.53 6.56
N GLN A 135 10.65 -2.84 6.66
CA GLN A 135 10.60 -3.77 5.54
C GLN A 135 9.49 -4.77 5.83
N MET A 136 8.65 -5.02 4.85
CA MET A 136 7.54 -5.96 4.97
C MET A 136 7.50 -6.87 3.75
N LEU A 137 7.12 -8.13 3.96
CA LEU A 137 6.79 -9.09 2.91
C LEU A 137 5.36 -9.56 3.16
N VAL A 138 4.61 -9.76 2.10
CA VAL A 138 3.25 -10.30 2.17
C VAL A 138 3.07 -11.43 1.17
N ALA A 139 2.26 -12.44 1.56
CA ALA A 139 1.88 -13.53 0.68
C ALA A 139 0.55 -14.12 1.10
N GLY A 140 -0.33 -14.42 0.15
CA GLY A 140 -1.58 -15.13 0.44
C GLY A 140 -2.62 -15.12 -0.66
N PRO A 141 -3.74 -15.83 -0.45
CA PRO A 141 -4.83 -15.92 -1.41
C PRO A 141 -5.56 -14.60 -1.59
N THR A 142 -6.09 -14.39 -2.79
CA THR A 142 -6.86 -13.21 -3.18
C THR A 142 -8.15 -13.64 -3.87
N LEU A 143 -9.27 -13.12 -3.39
CA LEU A 143 -10.55 -13.19 -4.05
C LEU A 143 -10.72 -11.96 -4.95
N MET A 144 -10.94 -12.16 -6.23
CA MET A 144 -11.30 -11.11 -7.18
C MET A 144 -12.82 -11.07 -7.28
N VAL A 145 -13.42 -9.99 -6.80
CA VAL A 145 -14.89 -9.80 -6.76
C VAL A 145 -15.37 -9.28 -8.11
N ASP A 146 -16.54 -9.74 -8.54
CA ASP A 146 -17.18 -9.32 -9.79
C ASP A 146 -17.95 -8.01 -9.58
N VAL A 147 -17.26 -6.90 -9.86
CA VAL A 147 -17.80 -5.53 -9.81
C VAL A 147 -17.30 -4.75 -11.02
N PRO A 148 -17.98 -3.66 -11.42
CA PRO A 148 -17.40 -2.70 -12.37
C PRO A 148 -16.03 -2.22 -11.89
N GLY A 149 -15.02 -2.24 -12.77
CA GLY A 149 -13.64 -1.99 -12.39
C GLY A 149 -13.02 -3.17 -11.66
N PHE A 150 -12.59 -2.98 -10.42
CA PHE A 150 -12.04 -4.08 -9.61
C PHE A 150 -12.30 -3.91 -8.11
N LEU A 151 -12.44 -5.04 -7.44
CA LEU A 151 -12.36 -5.20 -5.99
C LEU A 151 -11.64 -6.52 -5.70
N ASN A 152 -10.49 -6.43 -5.08
CA ASN A 152 -9.69 -7.59 -4.67
C ASN A 152 -9.66 -7.66 -3.15
N ILE A 153 -9.96 -8.83 -2.59
CA ILE A 153 -9.92 -9.09 -1.13
C ILE A 153 -8.88 -10.17 -0.90
N SER A 154 -7.83 -9.86 -0.13
CA SER A 154 -6.70 -10.76 0.12
C SER A 154 -6.55 -11.06 1.60
N LEU A 155 -6.32 -12.32 1.92
CA LEU A 155 -5.87 -12.74 3.25
C LEU A 155 -4.38 -13.08 3.17
N LEU A 156 -3.56 -12.22 3.76
CA LEU A 156 -2.11 -12.27 3.61
C LEU A 156 -1.43 -12.61 4.93
N ALA A 157 -0.43 -13.48 4.89
CA ALA A 157 0.60 -13.53 5.92
C ALA A 157 1.53 -12.34 5.72
N LEU A 158 1.89 -11.69 6.82
CA LEU A 158 2.75 -10.51 6.84
C LEU A 158 3.97 -10.76 7.73
N TRP A 159 5.14 -10.52 7.17
CA TRP A 159 6.44 -10.51 7.85
C TRP A 159 6.95 -9.08 7.85
N GLU A 160 7.13 -8.51 9.02
CA GLU A 160 7.55 -7.13 9.18
C GLU A 160 8.84 -7.06 10.01
N SER A 161 9.69 -6.10 9.67
CA SER A 161 10.86 -5.75 10.46
C SER A 161 11.11 -4.26 10.44
N ASN A 162 11.77 -3.73 11.49
CA ASN A 162 12.11 -2.32 11.60
C ASN A 162 13.49 -2.12 12.24
N LYS A 163 14.09 -0.96 11.95
CA LYS A 163 15.33 -0.52 12.60
C LYS A 163 15.29 0.99 12.83
N PRO A 164 14.50 1.48 13.79
CA PRO A 164 14.46 2.90 14.14
C PRO A 164 15.68 3.33 14.96
N ILE A 165 15.74 4.62 15.30
CA ILE A 165 16.71 5.14 16.28
C ILE A 165 16.51 4.46 17.63
N GLY A 166 17.62 4.19 18.33
CA GLY A 166 17.61 3.53 19.65
C GLY A 166 17.58 2.01 19.59
N VAL A 167 17.53 1.41 18.40
CA VAL A 167 17.56 -0.05 18.20
C VAL A 167 18.88 -0.45 17.51
N ASN A 168 19.69 -1.28 18.19
CA ASN A 168 21.02 -1.65 17.73
C ASN A 168 21.01 -2.54 16.48
N SER A 169 20.04 -3.49 16.41
CA SER A 169 19.88 -4.41 15.28
C SER A 169 18.45 -4.32 14.74
N ARG A 170 18.25 -4.76 13.50
CA ARG A 170 16.89 -4.86 12.94
C ARG A 170 16.05 -5.81 13.80
N TYR A 171 14.89 -5.33 14.20
CA TYR A 171 13.91 -6.07 14.97
C TYR A 171 12.91 -6.74 14.02
N ASP A 172 12.70 -8.03 14.18
CA ASP A 172 11.70 -8.80 13.45
C ASP A 172 10.47 -8.99 14.35
N TYR A 173 9.29 -8.57 13.88
CA TYR A 173 8.02 -8.78 14.57
C TYR A 173 7.53 -10.22 14.36
N ASP A 174 6.61 -10.68 15.20
CA ASP A 174 5.93 -11.95 14.99
C ASP A 174 5.18 -11.94 13.65
N THR A 175 5.18 -13.08 12.96
CA THR A 175 4.36 -13.23 11.74
C THR A 175 2.90 -13.09 12.09
N HIS A 176 2.17 -12.27 11.35
CA HIS A 176 0.77 -11.97 11.62
C HIS A 176 -0.05 -11.92 10.33
N ALA A 177 -1.38 -11.89 10.45
CA ALA A 177 -2.29 -11.86 9.32
C ALA A 177 -2.67 -10.42 8.96
N MET A 178 -2.89 -10.18 7.67
CA MET A 178 -3.47 -8.95 7.14
C MET A 178 -4.65 -9.29 6.23
N LEU A 179 -5.83 -8.75 6.52
CA LEU A 179 -6.93 -8.70 5.58
C LEU A 179 -6.79 -7.39 4.78
N ASN A 180 -6.60 -7.52 3.49
CA ASN A 180 -6.52 -6.38 2.57
C ASN A 180 -7.71 -6.37 1.63
N ALA A 181 -8.29 -5.20 1.38
CA ALA A 181 -9.19 -4.95 0.27
C ALA A 181 -8.64 -3.78 -0.55
N ALA A 182 -8.62 -3.91 -1.87
CA ALA A 182 -8.23 -2.85 -2.79
C ALA A 182 -9.26 -2.73 -3.90
N TRP A 183 -9.66 -1.50 -4.24
CA TRP A 183 -10.73 -1.25 -5.19
C TRP A 183 -10.46 -0.05 -6.10
N GLY A 184 -11.05 -0.11 -7.30
CA GLY A 184 -11.17 0.99 -8.23
C GLY A 184 -12.47 0.82 -8.99
N ILE A 185 -13.52 1.52 -8.56
CA ILE A 185 -14.90 1.36 -9.01
C ILE A 185 -15.32 2.61 -9.79
N PRO A 186 -15.59 2.52 -11.09
CA PRO A 186 -16.16 3.62 -11.85
C PRO A 186 -17.62 3.86 -11.40
N LEU A 187 -17.94 5.11 -11.05
CA LEU A 187 -19.29 5.52 -10.63
C LEU A 187 -20.10 6.13 -11.79
N GLY A 188 -19.50 6.26 -12.97
CA GLY A 188 -20.11 6.92 -14.12
C GLY A 188 -19.85 8.42 -14.16
N SER A 189 -20.15 9.04 -15.30
CA SER A 189 -20.02 10.50 -15.54
C SER A 189 -18.63 11.07 -15.17
N GLY A 190 -17.57 10.29 -15.32
CA GLY A 190 -16.20 10.69 -15.02
C GLY A 190 -15.79 10.50 -13.54
N TRP A 191 -16.68 10.06 -12.67
CA TRP A 191 -16.37 9.78 -11.27
C TRP A 191 -15.86 8.36 -11.05
N SER A 192 -14.93 8.20 -10.12
CA SER A 192 -14.47 6.90 -9.61
C SER A 192 -14.31 6.94 -8.08
N PHE A 193 -14.55 5.77 -7.46
CA PHE A 193 -14.27 5.52 -6.05
C PHE A 193 -13.14 4.50 -5.96
N GLU A 194 -12.01 4.94 -5.44
CA GLU A 194 -10.77 4.18 -5.42
C GLU A 194 -10.25 4.07 -3.99
N GLY A 195 -9.37 3.10 -3.72
CA GLY A 195 -8.76 3.03 -2.41
C GLY A 195 -8.35 1.63 -1.97
N TYR A 196 -8.03 1.56 -0.67
CA TYR A 196 -7.71 0.29 -0.01
C TYR A 196 -8.11 0.31 1.47
N MET A 197 -8.22 -0.89 2.04
CA MET A 197 -8.35 -1.14 3.46
C MET A 197 -7.37 -2.25 3.87
N ASN A 198 -6.67 -2.03 4.98
CA ASN A 198 -5.87 -3.05 5.66
C ASN A 198 -6.37 -3.21 7.09
N TYR A 199 -6.72 -4.42 7.47
CA TYR A 199 -6.84 -4.83 8.86
C TYR A 199 -5.69 -5.77 9.18
N ILE A 200 -4.77 -5.32 10.04
CA ILE A 200 -3.52 -6.00 10.35
C ILE A 200 -3.61 -6.51 11.79
N GLY A 201 -3.38 -7.79 11.99
CA GLY A 201 -3.36 -8.41 13.32
C GLY A 201 -2.23 -7.87 14.19
N SER A 202 -2.33 -8.11 15.49
CA SER A 202 -1.22 -7.82 16.42
C SER A 202 0.04 -8.58 15.98
N LYS A 203 1.18 -7.88 16.03
CA LYS A 203 2.50 -8.39 15.65
C LYS A 203 3.40 -8.71 16.85
N GLY A 204 2.76 -9.02 17.99
CA GLY A 204 3.46 -9.37 19.23
C GLY A 204 3.93 -8.14 19.99
N ARG A 205 5.23 -8.07 20.25
CA ARG A 205 5.87 -6.92 20.88
C ARG A 205 6.51 -6.01 19.85
N ASN A 206 6.56 -4.73 20.17
CA ASN A 206 7.33 -3.77 19.38
C ASN A 206 8.83 -3.85 19.72
N GLU A 207 9.66 -3.14 18.97
CA GLU A 207 11.12 -3.10 19.11
C GLU A 207 11.62 -2.54 20.44
N PHE A 208 10.75 -1.96 21.25
CA PHE A 208 11.02 -1.48 22.61
C PHE A 208 10.39 -2.37 23.70
N GLY A 209 9.83 -3.52 23.29
CA GLY A 209 9.24 -4.52 24.20
C GLY A 209 7.79 -4.27 24.60
N GLY A 210 7.14 -3.20 24.14
CA GLY A 210 5.73 -2.91 24.37
C GLY A 210 4.80 -3.82 23.54
N PRO A 211 3.55 -4.08 24.01
CA PRO A 211 2.58 -4.85 23.23
C PRO A 211 2.11 -4.07 22.00
N THR A 212 1.75 -4.77 20.92
CA THR A 212 1.13 -4.17 19.74
C THR A 212 -0.35 -4.51 19.66
N GLY A 213 -1.17 -3.55 19.19
CA GLY A 213 -2.59 -3.76 18.92
C GLY A 213 -2.86 -4.05 17.43
N PRO A 214 -4.05 -4.61 17.13
CA PRO A 214 -4.48 -4.74 15.74
C PRO A 214 -4.69 -3.35 15.11
N GLU A 215 -4.31 -3.22 13.85
CA GLU A 215 -4.27 -1.96 13.11
C GLU A 215 -5.35 -1.94 12.03
N THR A 216 -6.02 -0.81 11.85
CA THR A 216 -6.96 -0.59 10.74
C THR A 216 -6.52 0.65 9.97
N ASN A 217 -6.19 0.48 8.70
CA ASN A 217 -5.85 1.57 7.79
C ASN A 217 -6.78 1.52 6.58
N ILE A 218 -7.59 2.56 6.40
CA ILE A 218 -8.50 2.72 5.26
C ILE A 218 -8.13 4.02 4.57
N ASP A 219 -7.93 3.95 3.27
CA ASP A 219 -7.70 5.11 2.42
C ASP A 219 -8.72 5.09 1.29
N MET A 220 -9.53 6.14 1.19
CA MET A 220 -10.64 6.25 0.26
C MET A 220 -10.48 7.50 -0.58
N GLN A 221 -10.71 7.37 -1.87
CA GLN A 221 -10.53 8.42 -2.85
C GLN A 221 -11.81 8.56 -3.69
N LEU A 222 -12.34 9.77 -3.80
CA LEU A 222 -13.40 10.12 -4.73
C LEU A 222 -12.79 11.03 -5.79
N MET A 223 -12.58 10.49 -7.00
CA MET A 223 -11.85 11.15 -8.08
C MET A 223 -12.78 11.50 -9.23
N TYR A 224 -12.50 12.62 -9.88
CA TYR A 224 -13.19 13.06 -11.11
C TYR A 224 -12.18 13.22 -12.25
N ASP A 225 -12.54 12.74 -13.43
CA ASP A 225 -11.73 12.83 -14.65
C ASP A 225 -11.95 14.19 -15.33
N PHE A 226 -10.96 15.08 -15.24
CA PHE A 226 -10.93 16.39 -15.87
C PHE A 226 -10.39 16.39 -17.30
N SER A 227 -10.01 15.25 -17.84
CA SER A 227 -9.32 15.13 -19.14
C SER A 227 -10.10 15.77 -20.26
N ALA A 228 -11.42 15.56 -20.33
CA ALA A 228 -12.27 16.13 -21.38
C ALA A 228 -12.30 17.67 -21.32
N ALA A 229 -12.35 18.25 -20.10
CA ALA A 229 -12.31 19.70 -19.92
C ALA A 229 -10.97 20.33 -20.34
N MET A 230 -9.91 19.50 -20.37
CA MET A 230 -8.55 19.90 -20.80
C MET A 230 -8.24 19.50 -22.26
N GLY A 231 -9.21 18.96 -23.00
CA GLY A 231 -9.02 18.50 -24.40
C GLY A 231 -8.14 17.25 -24.50
N LEU A 232 -8.03 16.47 -23.43
CA LEU A 232 -7.22 15.26 -23.38
C LEU A 232 -8.07 13.98 -23.53
N LYS A 233 -7.42 12.87 -23.84
CA LYS A 233 -8.09 11.55 -23.82
C LYS A 233 -8.59 11.24 -22.40
N PRO A 234 -9.75 10.56 -22.25
CA PRO A 234 -10.28 10.18 -20.96
C PRO A 234 -9.23 9.45 -20.06
N GLY A 235 -9.29 9.71 -18.76
CA GLY A 235 -8.41 9.08 -17.78
C GLY A 235 -7.02 9.70 -17.65
N LYS A 236 -6.69 10.81 -18.36
CA LYS A 236 -5.35 11.42 -18.30
C LYS A 236 -5.13 12.35 -17.10
N VAL A 237 -6.16 13.08 -16.70
CA VAL A 237 -6.07 13.99 -15.55
C VAL A 237 -7.22 13.73 -14.62
N LYS A 238 -6.91 13.30 -13.41
CA LYS A 238 -7.88 13.11 -12.34
C LYS A 238 -7.56 14.03 -11.17
N ALA A 239 -8.60 14.53 -10.51
CA ALA A 239 -8.46 15.23 -9.24
C ALA A 239 -9.66 14.93 -8.35
N GLY A 240 -9.48 15.07 -7.04
CA GLY A 240 -10.54 14.75 -6.10
C GLY A 240 -10.12 14.87 -4.65
N PHE A 241 -10.90 14.18 -3.83
CA PHE A 241 -10.70 14.14 -2.40
C PHE A 241 -10.25 12.74 -1.98
N GLU A 242 -9.34 12.70 -0.99
CA GLU A 242 -8.86 11.50 -0.34
C GLU A 242 -9.09 11.63 1.15
N TYR A 243 -9.47 10.52 1.80
CA TYR A 243 -9.62 10.47 3.25
C TYR A 243 -8.98 9.22 3.79
N GLN A 244 -7.98 9.40 4.68
CA GLN A 244 -7.35 8.31 5.39
C GLN A 244 -7.88 8.23 6.82
N TYR A 245 -8.35 7.03 7.18
CA TYR A 245 -8.63 6.63 8.55
C TYR A 245 -7.63 5.57 8.98
N TRP A 246 -6.82 5.86 9.99
CA TRP A 246 -5.83 4.91 10.47
C TRP A 246 -5.87 4.82 11.99
N ARG A 247 -6.38 3.69 12.51
CA ARG A 247 -6.47 3.40 13.93
C ARG A 247 -5.35 2.45 14.34
N ASN A 248 -4.82 2.65 15.54
CA ASN A 248 -3.69 1.92 16.09
C ASN A 248 -2.49 1.94 15.13
N LYS A 249 -2.23 3.14 14.60
CA LYS A 249 -1.20 3.36 13.58
C LYS A 249 0.11 2.69 13.97
N PHE A 250 0.63 1.84 13.06
CA PHE A 250 1.83 1.02 13.26
C PHE A 250 1.76 0.04 14.43
N GLY A 251 0.55 -0.36 14.85
CA GLY A 251 0.32 -1.26 15.98
C GLY A 251 0.37 -0.57 17.35
N ASN A 252 0.49 0.76 17.40
CA ASN A 252 0.45 1.49 18.66
C ASN A 252 -0.97 1.51 19.22
N PRO A 253 -1.18 1.17 20.51
CA PRO A 253 -2.49 1.21 21.14
C PRO A 253 -3.18 2.58 21.04
N SER A 254 -4.51 2.60 21.11
CA SER A 254 -5.31 3.81 20.87
C SER A 254 -5.19 4.90 21.94
N ASP A 255 -4.60 4.60 23.08
CA ASP A 255 -4.25 5.56 24.14
C ASP A 255 -2.93 6.31 23.87
N VAL A 256 -2.13 5.86 22.91
CA VAL A 256 -0.94 6.56 22.46
C VAL A 256 -1.35 7.78 21.61
N PRO A 257 -0.94 9.02 21.98
CA PRO A 257 -1.20 10.21 21.17
C PRO A 257 -0.74 10.00 19.73
N GLY A 258 -1.55 10.42 18.74
CA GLY A 258 -1.20 10.30 17.32
C GLY A 258 -1.33 8.88 16.73
N SER A 259 -1.80 7.88 17.51
CA SER A 259 -2.09 6.55 16.98
C SER A 259 -3.38 6.46 16.16
N LEU A 260 -4.19 7.51 16.16
CA LEU A 260 -5.41 7.65 15.37
C LEU A 260 -5.25 8.80 14.38
N ALA A 261 -5.19 8.50 13.07
CA ALA A 261 -5.23 9.48 12.00
C ALA A 261 -6.63 9.55 11.37
N LYS A 262 -7.10 10.78 11.15
CA LYS A 262 -8.32 11.12 10.41
C LYS A 262 -7.97 12.26 9.46
N THR A 263 -7.44 11.91 8.32
CA THR A 263 -6.71 12.83 7.44
C THR A 263 -7.49 13.09 6.15
N PRO A 264 -8.19 14.22 6.02
CA PRO A 264 -8.71 14.68 4.74
C PRO A 264 -7.56 15.24 3.89
N MET A 265 -7.59 14.92 2.59
CA MET A 265 -6.60 15.36 1.61
C MET A 265 -7.29 15.80 0.33
N VAL A 266 -6.61 16.65 -0.43
CA VAL A 266 -6.86 16.86 -1.86
C VAL A 266 -5.83 16.07 -2.65
N ARG A 267 -6.24 15.57 -3.81
CA ARG A 267 -5.40 14.75 -4.68
C ARG A 267 -5.57 15.15 -6.14
N ALA A 268 -4.48 15.13 -6.89
CA ALA A 268 -4.48 15.27 -8.34
C ALA A 268 -3.47 14.29 -8.96
N GLU A 269 -3.79 13.78 -10.14
CA GLU A 269 -2.98 12.78 -10.84
C GLU A 269 -2.94 13.05 -12.34
N TYR A 270 -1.80 12.75 -12.93
CA TYR A 270 -1.61 12.71 -14.38
C TYR A 270 -1.18 11.30 -14.80
N HIS A 271 -1.95 10.68 -15.69
CA HIS A 271 -1.73 9.35 -16.24
C HIS A 271 -1.12 9.42 -17.64
N PHE A 272 -0.09 8.62 -17.92
CA PHE A 272 0.67 8.69 -19.18
C PHE A 272 0.97 7.31 -19.80
#